data_9e1b415a51235a06e2ad775d914424b5
#
_entry.id   9e1b415a51235a06e2ad775d914424b5
#
_cell.length_a   1.000
_cell.length_b   1.000
_cell.length_c   1.000
_cell.angle_alpha   90.00
_cell.angle_beta   90.00
_cell.angle_gamma   90.00
#
_symmetry.space_group_name_H-M   'P 1'
#
loop_
_entity.id
_entity.type
_entity.pdbx_description
1 polymer ?
#
loop_
_entity_poly.entity_id
_entity_poly.type
_entity_poly.pdbx_seq_one_letter_code
_entity_poly.pdbx_strand_id
1 'polypeptide(L)'
;MSVLTGSVLWSISTSAPSGYLVCDGSEINLGTYPKLHKHLTDAGNPFGTSNGNPKIPDLITDNRFIRAAGGSLNVGSTQSHAMESHSHEFSDTLQPGCCGVSNQSGGGNGTHVVGYQELTSGTNTANQNETYPINIGLLPCIAT
;
A
#
# COMPACT_ATOMS: atom_id res chain seq x y z
N MET A 1 22.34 17.30 21.77
CA MET A 1 21.14 17.75 20.99
C MET A 1 19.94 17.03 21.56
N SER A 2 18.89 17.76 21.91
CA SER A 2 17.61 17.15 22.33
C SER A 2 16.84 16.78 21.09
N VAL A 3 16.48 15.52 20.94
CA VAL A 3 15.59 15.08 19.86
C VAL A 3 14.16 15.47 20.22
N LEU A 4 13.38 15.91 19.24
CA LEU A 4 11.98 16.28 19.44
C LEU A 4 11.14 15.01 19.64
N THR A 5 10.46 14.90 20.78
CA THR A 5 9.52 13.79 21.06
C THR A 5 8.48 13.68 19.95
N GLY A 6 8.20 12.47 19.50
CA GLY A 6 7.29 12.19 18.38
C GLY A 6 7.93 12.26 16.99
N SER A 7 9.21 12.65 16.88
CA SER A 7 9.93 12.57 15.60
C SER A 7 10.14 11.11 15.19
N VAL A 8 9.96 10.80 13.91
CA VAL A 8 10.22 9.48 13.35
C VAL A 8 11.56 9.50 12.60
N LEU A 9 12.40 8.50 12.86
CA LEU A 9 13.64 8.25 12.13
C LEU A 9 13.61 6.84 11.52
N TRP A 10 14.43 6.63 10.50
CA TRP A 10 14.66 5.34 9.87
C TRP A 10 16.05 4.83 10.26
N SER A 11 16.10 3.73 11.02
CA SER A 11 17.33 3.13 11.51
C SER A 11 17.81 2.01 10.62
N ILE A 12 19.13 1.89 10.45
CA ILE A 12 19.79 0.73 9.82
C ILE A 12 19.98 -0.43 10.81
N SER A 13 19.66 -0.21 12.10
CA SER A 13 19.80 -1.22 13.16
C SER A 13 18.56 -2.12 13.17
N THR A 14 18.73 -3.35 13.65
CA THR A 14 17.64 -4.32 13.83
C THR A 14 16.79 -4.07 15.09
N SER A 15 17.18 -3.09 15.91
CA SER A 15 16.46 -2.67 17.13
C SER A 15 16.44 -1.15 17.24
N ALA A 16 15.45 -0.63 17.98
CA ALA A 16 15.35 0.81 18.22
C ALA A 16 16.55 1.34 19.00
N PRO A 17 17.12 2.48 18.59
CA PRO A 17 18.14 3.17 19.35
C PRO A 17 17.63 3.63 20.73
N SER A 18 18.54 3.92 21.66
CA SER A 18 18.16 4.47 22.97
C SER A 18 17.36 5.77 22.82
N GLY A 19 16.27 5.89 23.56
CA GLY A 19 15.33 7.02 23.47
C GLY A 19 14.31 6.94 22.32
N TYR A 20 14.21 5.78 21.66
CA TYR A 20 13.26 5.52 20.60
C TYR A 20 12.51 4.21 20.82
N LEU A 21 11.34 4.11 20.24
CA LEU A 21 10.53 2.88 20.14
C LEU A 21 10.33 2.53 18.67
N VAL A 22 10.20 1.23 18.38
CA VAL A 22 9.82 0.75 17.03
C VAL A 22 8.38 1.18 16.74
N CYS A 23 8.11 1.65 15.55
CA CYS A 23 6.76 2.03 15.11
C CYS A 23 5.93 0.79 14.75
N ASP A 24 5.52 0.03 15.77
CA ASP A 24 4.80 -1.26 15.67
C ASP A 24 3.32 -1.18 16.08
N GLY A 25 2.78 0.02 16.26
CA GLY A 25 1.39 0.20 16.66
C GLY A 25 1.08 -0.05 18.12
N SER A 26 2.09 -0.26 18.96
CA SER A 26 1.89 -0.51 20.39
C SER A 26 1.32 0.70 21.12
N GLU A 27 0.67 0.46 22.26
CA GLU A 27 0.14 1.50 23.13
C GLU A 27 1.23 2.13 24.00
N ILE A 28 1.10 3.41 24.30
CA ILE A 28 2.07 4.19 25.08
C ILE A 28 1.51 4.49 26.46
N ASN A 29 2.09 3.86 27.46
CA ASN A 29 1.69 4.03 28.85
C ASN A 29 2.23 5.36 29.41
N LEU A 30 1.37 6.13 30.09
CA LEU A 30 1.70 7.41 30.71
C LEU A 30 2.83 7.31 31.74
N GLY A 31 2.88 6.21 32.50
CA GLY A 31 3.90 6.02 33.54
C GLY A 31 5.30 5.75 32.97
N THR A 32 5.38 5.18 31.76
CA THR A 32 6.67 4.82 31.14
C THR A 32 7.18 5.91 30.19
N TYR A 33 6.27 6.50 29.40
CA TYR A 33 6.61 7.47 28.35
C TYR A 33 5.73 8.73 28.45
N PRO A 34 5.80 9.52 29.52
CA PRO A 34 4.84 10.61 29.77
C PRO A 34 4.89 11.69 28.69
N LYS A 35 6.06 11.99 28.14
CA LYS A 35 6.20 13.02 27.09
C LYS A 35 5.56 12.58 25.79
N LEU A 36 5.85 11.36 25.33
CA LEU A 36 5.28 10.83 24.11
C LEU A 36 3.75 10.61 24.25
N HIS A 37 3.30 10.09 25.40
CA HIS A 37 1.89 9.96 25.72
C HIS A 37 1.15 11.30 25.58
N LYS A 38 1.69 12.34 26.24
CA LYS A 38 1.11 13.70 26.16
C LYS A 38 1.13 14.22 24.72
N HIS A 39 2.23 14.06 24.00
CA HIS A 39 2.34 14.53 22.61
C HIS A 39 1.29 13.89 21.70
N LEU A 40 1.07 12.58 21.80
CA LEU A 40 0.06 11.84 21.02
C LEU A 40 -1.36 12.23 21.43
N THR A 41 -1.61 12.44 22.73
CA THR A 41 -2.91 12.86 23.23
C THR A 41 -3.26 14.28 22.77
N ASP A 42 -2.32 15.21 22.86
CA ASP A 42 -2.47 16.59 22.39
C ASP A 42 -2.74 16.65 20.87
N ALA A 43 -2.16 15.70 20.10
CA ALA A 43 -2.41 15.55 18.68
C ALA A 43 -3.76 14.87 18.33
N GLY A 44 -4.57 14.52 19.34
CA GLY A 44 -5.88 13.89 19.16
C GLY A 44 -5.80 12.37 18.87
N ASN A 45 -4.74 11.70 19.29
CA ASN A 45 -4.53 10.26 19.11
C ASN A 45 -4.64 9.80 17.63
N PRO A 46 -3.82 10.32 16.74
CA PRO A 46 -3.99 10.13 15.30
C PRO A 46 -3.88 8.64 14.87
N PHE A 47 -3.24 7.80 15.69
CA PHE A 47 -3.09 6.37 15.42
C PHE A 47 -4.05 5.51 16.25
N GLY A 48 -5.06 6.13 16.88
CA GLY A 48 -6.04 5.48 17.73
C GLY A 48 -5.56 5.25 19.17
N THR A 49 -6.37 4.54 19.93
CA THR A 49 -6.13 4.22 21.34
C THR A 49 -6.30 2.73 21.61
N SER A 50 -5.66 2.24 22.66
CA SER A 50 -5.86 0.91 23.23
C SER A 50 -5.87 1.03 24.75
N ASN A 51 -6.84 0.41 25.43
CA ASN A 51 -6.99 0.47 26.90
C ASN A 51 -6.95 1.90 27.47
N GLY A 52 -7.42 2.90 26.69
CA GLY A 52 -7.38 4.31 27.08
C GLY A 52 -6.02 5.01 26.84
N ASN A 53 -5.01 4.31 26.39
CA ASN A 53 -3.69 4.85 26.05
C ASN A 53 -3.57 5.15 24.54
N PRO A 54 -2.87 6.21 24.13
CA PRO A 54 -2.57 6.47 22.72
C PRO A 54 -1.67 5.38 22.14
N LYS A 55 -1.82 5.13 20.84
CA LYS A 55 -0.95 4.23 20.06
C LYS A 55 0.07 5.02 19.26
N ILE A 56 1.24 4.43 19.05
CA ILE A 56 2.22 4.91 18.07
C ILE A 56 1.85 4.40 16.67
N PRO A 57 2.40 4.99 15.58
CA PRO A 57 2.13 4.51 14.24
C PRO A 57 2.58 3.05 14.07
N ASP A 58 1.82 2.28 13.30
CA ASP A 58 2.23 0.96 12.83
C ASP A 58 2.71 1.09 11.38
N LEU A 59 4.02 1.01 11.21
CA LEU A 59 4.70 1.15 9.92
C LEU A 59 5.36 -0.16 9.47
N ILE A 60 5.34 -1.20 10.33
CA ILE A 60 6.04 -2.46 10.06
C ILE A 60 5.11 -3.61 9.71
N THR A 61 3.87 -3.65 10.24
CA THR A 61 2.99 -4.81 10.06
C THR A 61 2.64 -5.05 8.59
N ASP A 62 2.38 -3.99 7.82
CA ASP A 62 2.00 -4.09 6.39
C ASP A 62 3.04 -3.46 5.46
N ASN A 63 4.28 -3.22 5.92
CA ASN A 63 5.35 -2.57 5.14
C ASN A 63 4.89 -1.27 4.48
N ARG A 64 4.23 -0.39 5.22
CA ARG A 64 3.54 0.79 4.69
C ARG A 64 4.50 1.85 4.16
N PHE A 65 4.17 2.40 2.99
CA PHE A 65 4.82 3.59 2.46
C PHE A 65 4.28 4.84 3.14
N ILE A 66 5.19 5.78 3.46
CA ILE A 66 4.82 7.06 4.05
C ILE A 66 4.41 8.04 2.94
N ARG A 67 3.28 8.72 3.15
CA ARG A 67 2.82 9.85 2.33
C ARG A 67 2.65 11.08 3.21
N ALA A 68 2.86 12.25 2.62
CA ALA A 68 2.55 13.51 3.30
C ALA A 68 1.05 13.60 3.59
N ALA A 69 0.70 13.94 4.83
CA ALA A 69 -0.67 14.29 5.18
C ALA A 69 -1.03 15.66 4.58
N GLY A 70 -2.27 15.79 4.13
CA GLY A 70 -2.79 17.01 3.50
C GLY A 70 -3.91 16.70 2.52
N GLY A 71 -4.67 17.71 2.12
CA GLY A 71 -5.84 17.51 1.26
C GLY A 71 -6.86 16.57 1.90
N SER A 72 -7.11 15.43 1.26
CA SER A 72 -8.03 14.39 1.77
C SER A 72 -7.36 13.35 2.68
N LEU A 73 -6.03 13.41 2.88
CA LEU A 73 -5.29 12.46 3.69
C LEU A 73 -4.92 13.06 5.04
N ASN A 74 -5.54 12.57 6.10
CA ASN A 74 -5.25 13.00 7.47
C ASN A 74 -4.06 12.24 8.07
N VAL A 75 -3.39 12.83 9.06
CA VAL A 75 -2.37 12.12 9.86
C VAL A 75 -3.01 10.87 10.49
N GLY A 76 -2.32 9.75 10.39
CA GLY A 76 -2.77 8.46 10.93
C GLY A 76 -3.75 7.68 10.05
N SER A 77 -4.30 8.28 8.99
CA SER A 77 -5.15 7.54 8.05
C SER A 77 -4.33 6.61 7.14
N THR A 78 -4.94 5.50 6.75
CA THR A 78 -4.35 4.52 5.84
C THR A 78 -5.12 4.48 4.53
N GLN A 79 -4.42 4.15 3.45
CA GLN A 79 -5.02 3.92 2.14
C GLN A 79 -4.57 2.55 1.63
N SER A 80 -5.52 1.79 1.08
CA SER A 80 -5.20 0.58 0.34
C SER A 80 -4.49 0.91 -0.96
N HIS A 81 -3.78 -0.06 -1.53
CA HIS A 81 -3.24 0.08 -2.88
C HIS A 81 -4.38 0.35 -3.87
N ALA A 82 -4.13 1.22 -4.82
CA ALA A 82 -5.04 1.49 -5.92
C ALA A 82 -4.24 1.83 -7.17
N MET A 83 -4.66 1.29 -8.30
CA MET A 83 -4.20 1.73 -9.62
C MET A 83 -5.20 2.76 -10.16
N GLU A 84 -4.68 3.77 -10.82
CA GLU A 84 -5.54 4.70 -11.56
C GLU A 84 -6.29 3.95 -12.65
N SER A 85 -7.59 4.28 -12.80
CA SER A 85 -8.40 3.72 -13.88
C SER A 85 -7.81 4.12 -15.23
N HIS A 86 -7.50 3.14 -16.05
CA HIS A 86 -7.01 3.35 -17.41
C HIS A 86 -7.72 2.40 -18.37
N SER A 87 -7.85 2.80 -19.63
CA SER A 87 -8.41 2.01 -20.70
C SER A 87 -7.37 1.77 -21.78
N HIS A 88 -7.43 0.61 -22.40
CA HIS A 88 -6.67 0.32 -23.61
C HIS A 88 -7.63 0.30 -24.80
N GLU A 89 -7.35 1.13 -25.80
CA GLU A 89 -8.05 1.03 -27.07
C GLU A 89 -7.35 -0.03 -27.94
N PHE A 90 -8.07 -1.09 -28.26
CA PHE A 90 -7.65 -2.05 -29.28
C PHE A 90 -8.29 -1.62 -30.60
N SER A 91 -7.49 -1.10 -31.51
CA SER A 91 -7.92 -1.02 -32.91
C SER A 91 -7.57 -2.34 -33.59
N ASP A 92 -8.52 -3.25 -33.65
CA ASP A 92 -8.41 -4.46 -34.47
C ASP A 92 -8.66 -4.06 -35.94
N THR A 93 -7.60 -3.70 -36.64
CA THR A 93 -7.61 -3.66 -38.08
C THR A 93 -7.60 -5.10 -38.55
N LEU A 94 -8.80 -5.65 -38.79
CA LEU A 94 -8.96 -6.93 -39.44
C LEU A 94 -8.25 -6.85 -40.80
N GLN A 95 -7.01 -7.37 -40.87
CA GLN A 95 -6.34 -7.60 -42.14
C GLN A 95 -7.06 -8.78 -42.84
N PRO A 96 -7.69 -8.55 -43.98
CA PRO A 96 -8.30 -9.68 -44.73
C PRO A 96 -7.17 -10.61 -45.15
N GLY A 97 -7.09 -11.78 -44.51
CA GLY A 97 -6.13 -12.81 -44.92
C GLY A 97 -5.28 -13.51 -43.86
N CYS A 98 -5.34 -13.12 -42.61
CA CYS A 98 -4.61 -13.82 -41.54
C CYS A 98 -5.55 -14.61 -40.67
N CYS A 99 -5.32 -15.92 -40.64
CA CYS A 99 -5.94 -16.95 -39.83
C CYS A 99 -7.18 -17.58 -40.39
N GLY A 100 -6.96 -18.41 -41.41
CA GLY A 100 -7.90 -19.48 -41.74
C GLY A 100 -8.03 -20.46 -40.60
N VAL A 101 -8.97 -20.29 -39.71
CA VAL A 101 -9.49 -21.42 -38.94
C VAL A 101 -10.56 -22.04 -39.79
N SER A 102 -10.13 -22.95 -40.68
CA SER A 102 -11.03 -23.81 -41.38
C SER A 102 -11.62 -24.82 -40.43
N ASN A 103 -12.76 -24.53 -39.90
CA ASN A 103 -13.68 -25.57 -39.45
C ASN A 103 -14.86 -25.58 -40.40
N GLN A 104 -14.68 -26.27 -41.52
CA GLN A 104 -15.74 -26.59 -42.45
C GLN A 104 -16.66 -27.64 -41.83
N SER A 105 -17.86 -27.30 -41.55
CA SER A 105 -18.95 -28.25 -41.64
C SER A 105 -20.27 -27.51 -41.84
N GLY A 106 -20.82 -27.64 -43.03
CA GLY A 106 -22.25 -27.58 -43.29
C GLY A 106 -22.89 -26.19 -43.50
N GLY A 107 -23.34 -25.96 -44.72
CA GLY A 107 -24.06 -24.81 -45.24
C GLY A 107 -25.09 -24.17 -44.33
N GLY A 108 -25.01 -22.87 -44.31
CA GLY A 108 -25.96 -21.98 -43.65
C GLY A 108 -25.38 -20.57 -43.66
N ASN A 109 -26.19 -19.62 -44.05
CA ASN A 109 -25.92 -18.20 -44.12
C ASN A 109 -25.29 -17.73 -42.79
N GLY A 110 -23.96 -17.82 -42.71
CA GLY A 110 -23.24 -17.66 -41.45
C GLY A 110 -23.06 -16.19 -41.07
N THR A 111 -23.79 -15.77 -40.08
CA THR A 111 -23.44 -14.59 -39.30
C THR A 111 -22.04 -14.86 -38.66
N HIS A 112 -21.06 -14.13 -39.08
CA HIS A 112 -19.71 -14.20 -38.51
C HIS A 112 -19.79 -13.74 -37.06
N VAL A 113 -19.89 -14.68 -36.12
CA VAL A 113 -19.76 -14.40 -34.72
C VAL A 113 -18.27 -14.24 -34.47
N VAL A 114 -17.81 -13.00 -34.39
CA VAL A 114 -16.48 -12.70 -33.85
C VAL A 114 -16.55 -13.11 -32.39
N GLY A 115 -15.98 -14.26 -32.07
CA GLY A 115 -15.79 -14.66 -30.70
C GLY A 115 -14.82 -13.65 -30.07
N TYR A 116 -15.32 -12.81 -29.20
CA TYR A 116 -14.48 -12.05 -28.31
C TYR A 116 -13.74 -13.05 -27.44
N GLN A 117 -12.50 -13.36 -27.78
CA GLN A 117 -11.60 -13.89 -26.77
C GLN A 117 -11.39 -12.74 -25.78
N GLU A 118 -11.97 -12.84 -24.60
CA GLU A 118 -11.44 -12.09 -23.48
C GLU A 118 -9.96 -12.43 -23.44
N LEU A 119 -9.13 -11.48 -23.85
CA LEU A 119 -7.75 -11.48 -23.46
C LEU A 119 -7.78 -11.33 -21.93
N THR A 120 -7.88 -12.43 -21.24
CA THR A 120 -7.49 -12.48 -19.84
C THR A 120 -6.07 -11.96 -19.82
N SER A 121 -5.89 -10.75 -19.34
CA SER A 121 -4.57 -10.19 -19.10
C SER A 121 -3.81 -11.28 -18.37
N GLY A 122 -2.72 -11.74 -18.97
CA GLY A 122 -1.93 -12.80 -18.35
C GLY A 122 -1.67 -12.37 -16.92
N THR A 123 -2.32 -13.06 -15.98
CA THR A 123 -1.98 -12.92 -14.59
C THR A 123 -0.51 -13.26 -14.51
N ASN A 124 0.30 -12.23 -14.36
CA ASN A 124 1.69 -12.44 -14.04
C ASN A 124 1.68 -13.19 -12.69
N THR A 125 1.90 -14.48 -12.74
CA THR A 125 1.96 -15.36 -11.57
C THR A 125 3.30 -15.20 -10.82
N ALA A 126 3.87 -14.00 -10.83
CA ALA A 126 4.75 -13.60 -9.77
C ALA A 126 3.87 -13.54 -8.51
N ASN A 127 4.15 -14.39 -7.53
CA ASN A 127 3.46 -14.55 -6.25
C ASN A 127 3.48 -13.28 -5.37
N GLN A 128 3.23 -12.12 -5.95
CA GLN A 128 3.25 -10.83 -5.28
C GLN A 128 1.88 -10.18 -5.47
N ASN A 129 1.14 -10.10 -4.38
CA ASN A 129 -0.18 -9.48 -4.34
C ASN A 129 -0.13 -7.96 -4.56
N GLU A 130 1.05 -7.38 -4.76
CA GLU A 130 1.29 -5.94 -4.82
C GLU A 130 2.46 -5.61 -5.76
N THR A 131 2.32 -4.54 -6.53
CA THR A 131 3.41 -3.97 -7.32
C THR A 131 4.05 -2.84 -6.53
N TYR A 132 5.31 -2.99 -6.15
CA TYR A 132 6.06 -1.94 -5.46
C TYR A 132 7.36 -1.59 -6.19
N PRO A 133 7.84 -0.35 -6.07
CA PRO A 133 9.11 0.06 -6.63
C PRO A 133 10.28 -0.67 -5.94
N ILE A 134 11.45 -0.65 -6.55
CA ILE A 134 12.69 -1.11 -5.89
C ILE A 134 12.84 -0.33 -4.59
N ASN A 135 13.00 -1.05 -3.48
CA ASN A 135 13.02 -0.47 -2.14
C ASN A 135 14.13 -1.09 -1.28
N ILE A 136 14.41 -0.46 -0.15
CA ILE A 136 15.28 -0.95 0.91
C ILE A 136 14.54 -0.89 2.24
N GLY A 137 14.63 -1.95 3.04
CA GLY A 137 14.04 -1.99 4.36
C GLY A 137 14.90 -1.26 5.40
N LEU A 138 14.29 -0.34 6.15
CA LEU A 138 14.85 0.31 7.32
C LEU A 138 13.85 0.22 8.47
N LEU A 139 14.35 0.22 9.71
CA LEU A 139 13.49 0.15 10.89
C LEU A 139 12.95 1.53 11.25
N PRO A 140 11.62 1.78 11.16
CA PRO A 140 11.04 3.04 11.59
C PRO A 140 10.95 3.11 13.12
N CYS A 141 11.47 4.19 13.70
CA CYS A 141 11.51 4.40 15.14
C CYS A 141 11.01 5.80 15.50
N ILE A 142 10.23 5.91 16.60
CA ILE A 142 9.69 7.17 17.12
C ILE A 142 10.42 7.58 18.41
N ALA A 143 10.77 8.86 18.53
CA ALA A 143 11.40 9.42 19.73
C ALA A 143 10.44 9.50 20.92
N THR A 144 10.89 9.11 22.12
CA THR A 144 10.12 9.07 23.37
C THR A 144 10.20 10.37 24.16
#